data_8d9fa6abc11c35abfc9c8bc108e3e126
#
_entry.id   8d9fa6abc11c35abfc9c8bc108e3e126
#
_cell.length_a   1.000
_cell.length_b   1.000
_cell.length_c   1.000
_cell.angle_alpha   90.00
_cell.angle_beta   90.00
_cell.angle_gamma   90.00
#
_symmetry.space_group_name_H-M   'P 1'
#
loop_
_entity.id
_entity.type
_entity.pdbx_description
1 polymer ?
#
loop_
_entity_poly.entity_id
_entity_poly.type
_entity_poly.pdbx_seq_one_letter_code
_entity_poly.pdbx_strand_id
1 'polypeptide(L)'
;MNTCLEGMAGEPLPYLIQSDGRVTTLMFLCILIVSLAFSKEKKYLLQQAKFLFINRERSSMFDETNVIDVRYFVLLVFHACIITGFCLYSYFTEKVPILFEKIPHMHLLGGLIGIIPIYMLIKWTLYGIVNWTFFQKVKNSAWTTSFFNLFIWLGILLLPLVLLVVYLDISSPTNLYLIGFVVIIAKIALFWKSFSNFFEKIHGAFHLILYFCALEILPDFVLWKGIELVSNNLILKL
;
A
#
# COMPACT_ATOMS: atom_id res chain seq x y z
N MET A 1 1.93 9.72 -64.12
CA MET A 1 0.94 10.19 -63.16
C MET A 1 0.84 9.19 -62.03
N ASN A 2 1.80 9.29 -61.09
CA ASN A 2 1.92 8.38 -59.94
C ASN A 2 1.49 9.18 -58.70
N THR A 3 0.17 9.14 -58.39
CA THR A 3 -0.30 9.61 -57.10
C THR A 3 0.01 8.54 -56.06
N CYS A 4 1.12 8.71 -55.37
CA CYS A 4 1.35 8.00 -54.13
C CYS A 4 0.23 8.35 -53.17
N LEU A 5 -0.60 7.37 -52.82
CA LEU A 5 -1.48 7.44 -51.69
C LEU A 5 -0.59 7.48 -50.41
N GLU A 6 -0.24 8.68 -49.98
CA GLU A 6 0.30 8.88 -48.64
C GLU A 6 -0.85 8.50 -47.68
N GLY A 7 -0.71 7.30 -47.11
CA GLY A 7 -1.60 6.88 -46.05
C GLY A 7 -1.48 7.90 -44.91
N MET A 8 -2.60 8.47 -44.45
CA MET A 8 -2.62 9.28 -43.24
C MET A 8 -2.10 8.43 -42.10
N ALA A 9 -0.98 8.84 -41.52
CA ALA A 9 -0.54 8.28 -40.26
C ALA A 9 -1.64 8.57 -39.22
N GLY A 10 -2.30 7.52 -38.74
CA GLY A 10 -3.30 7.66 -37.68
C GLY A 10 -2.67 8.25 -36.43
N GLU A 11 -3.46 9.01 -35.67
CA GLU A 11 -3.00 9.47 -34.35
C GLU A 11 -2.62 8.27 -33.48
N PRO A 12 -1.49 8.33 -32.77
CA PRO A 12 -1.09 7.24 -31.87
C PRO A 12 -2.18 7.05 -30.79
N LEU A 13 -2.64 5.82 -30.64
CA LEU A 13 -3.62 5.47 -29.61
C LEU A 13 -3.07 5.84 -28.24
N PRO A 14 -3.88 6.45 -27.36
CA PRO A 14 -3.44 6.74 -25.99
C PRO A 14 -3.00 5.44 -25.28
N TYR A 15 -1.98 5.54 -24.43
CA TYR A 15 -1.51 4.39 -23.68
C TYR A 15 -2.59 3.86 -22.75
N LEU A 16 -3.02 2.63 -22.97
CA LEU A 16 -3.98 1.93 -22.13
C LEU A 16 -3.22 0.93 -21.24
N ILE A 17 -3.27 1.13 -19.93
CA ILE A 17 -2.60 0.28 -18.92
C ILE A 17 -3.05 -1.18 -19.07
N GLN A 18 -4.33 -1.40 -19.35
CA GLN A 18 -4.93 -2.73 -19.53
C GLN A 18 -4.37 -3.51 -20.73
N SER A 19 -3.83 -2.82 -21.75
CA SER A 19 -3.26 -3.46 -22.94
C SER A 19 -1.79 -3.87 -22.75
N ASP A 20 -1.13 -3.43 -21.66
CA ASP A 20 0.26 -3.77 -21.41
C ASP A 20 0.37 -5.16 -20.74
N GLY A 21 0.93 -6.12 -21.49
CA GLY A 21 1.12 -7.48 -21.02
C GLY A 21 1.95 -7.60 -19.73
N ARG A 22 2.83 -6.63 -19.46
CA ARG A 22 3.65 -6.61 -18.23
C ARG A 22 2.80 -6.28 -17.01
N VAL A 23 1.87 -5.33 -17.13
CA VAL A 23 0.92 -4.99 -16.07
C VAL A 23 0.01 -6.18 -15.79
N THR A 24 -0.51 -6.80 -16.83
CA THR A 24 -1.37 -7.99 -16.70
C THR A 24 -0.63 -9.15 -16.03
N THR A 25 0.63 -9.42 -16.40
CA THR A 25 1.47 -10.44 -15.77
C THR A 25 1.70 -10.13 -14.29
N LEU A 26 1.98 -8.87 -13.95
CA LEU A 26 2.19 -8.45 -12.55
C LEU A 26 0.92 -8.59 -11.71
N MET A 27 -0.25 -8.24 -12.27
CA MET A 27 -1.54 -8.42 -11.61
C MET A 27 -1.88 -9.90 -11.39
N PHE A 28 -1.63 -10.74 -12.41
CA PHE A 28 -1.79 -12.18 -12.29
C PHE A 28 -0.89 -12.78 -11.19
N LEU A 29 0.37 -12.33 -11.12
CA LEU A 29 1.28 -12.73 -10.05
C LEU A 29 0.75 -12.32 -8.67
N CYS A 30 0.18 -11.13 -8.53
CA CYS A 30 -0.44 -10.67 -7.28
C CYS A 30 -1.61 -11.57 -6.85
N ILE A 31 -2.49 -11.95 -7.78
CA ILE A 31 -3.61 -12.87 -7.52
C ILE A 31 -3.07 -14.24 -7.08
N LEU A 32 -2.03 -14.73 -7.76
CA LEU A 32 -1.43 -16.03 -7.46
C LEU A 32 -0.79 -16.01 -6.06
N ILE A 33 -0.06 -14.97 -5.68
CA ILE A 33 0.53 -14.83 -4.32
C ILE A 33 -0.56 -14.89 -3.25
N VAL A 34 -1.64 -14.12 -3.42
CA VAL A 34 -2.76 -14.10 -2.45
C VAL A 34 -3.43 -15.48 -2.38
N SER A 35 -3.69 -16.12 -3.52
CA SER A 35 -4.29 -17.45 -3.59
C SER A 35 -3.44 -18.52 -2.90
N LEU A 36 -2.12 -18.52 -3.14
CA LEU A 36 -1.17 -19.41 -2.48
C LEU A 36 -1.13 -19.20 -0.97
N ALA A 37 -1.08 -17.93 -0.54
CA ALA A 37 -1.08 -17.59 0.87
C ALA A 37 -2.37 -18.05 1.57
N PHE A 38 -3.54 -17.83 0.96
CA PHE A 38 -4.81 -18.33 1.51
C PHE A 38 -4.89 -19.85 1.50
N SER A 39 -4.33 -20.52 0.51
CA SER A 39 -4.31 -21.99 0.47
C SER A 39 -3.47 -22.61 1.60
N LYS A 40 -2.31 -22.02 1.89
CA LYS A 40 -1.34 -22.58 2.86
C LYS A 40 -1.53 -22.02 4.28
N GLU A 41 -1.82 -20.74 4.41
CA GLU A 41 -1.82 -19.99 5.67
C GLU A 41 -3.22 -19.50 6.08
N LYS A 42 -4.27 -20.16 5.60
CA LYS A 42 -5.69 -19.77 5.84
C LYS A 42 -6.00 -19.56 7.32
N LYS A 43 -5.56 -20.47 8.19
CA LYS A 43 -5.81 -20.38 9.65
C LYS A 43 -5.18 -19.11 10.23
N TYR A 44 -3.91 -18.85 9.88
CA TYR A 44 -3.20 -17.65 10.33
C TYR A 44 -3.89 -16.37 9.84
N LEU A 45 -4.18 -16.25 8.54
CA LEU A 45 -4.81 -15.08 7.95
C LEU A 45 -6.18 -14.81 8.58
N LEU A 46 -7.03 -15.81 8.73
CA LEU A 46 -8.35 -15.64 9.37
C LEU A 46 -8.23 -15.27 10.86
N GLN A 47 -7.26 -15.83 11.57
CA GLN A 47 -6.97 -15.48 12.95
C GLN A 47 -6.52 -14.02 13.06
N GLN A 48 -5.61 -13.57 12.19
CA GLN A 48 -5.17 -12.19 12.14
C GLN A 48 -6.31 -11.21 11.81
N ALA A 49 -7.19 -11.56 10.85
CA ALA A 49 -8.38 -10.76 10.57
C ALA A 49 -9.27 -10.59 11.82
N LYS A 50 -9.48 -11.66 12.58
CA LYS A 50 -10.21 -11.58 13.85
C LYS A 50 -9.51 -10.66 14.86
N PHE A 51 -8.19 -10.74 14.97
CA PHE A 51 -7.42 -9.90 15.90
C PHE A 51 -7.37 -8.42 15.51
N LEU A 52 -7.67 -8.04 14.27
CA LEU A 52 -7.83 -6.64 13.89
C LEU A 52 -9.05 -6.03 14.55
N PHE A 53 -10.13 -6.80 14.72
CA PHE A 53 -11.42 -6.32 15.23
C PHE A 53 -11.67 -6.65 16.72
N ILE A 54 -11.04 -7.70 17.25
CA ILE A 54 -11.26 -8.18 18.61
C ILE A 54 -9.99 -7.96 19.43
N ASN A 55 -10.12 -7.13 20.47
CA ASN A 55 -9.10 -7.03 21.52
C ASN A 55 -9.21 -8.25 22.44
N ARG A 56 -8.50 -9.32 22.11
CA ARG A 56 -8.39 -10.45 23.01
C ARG A 56 -7.18 -10.23 23.94
N GLU A 57 -7.43 -10.31 25.24
CA GLU A 57 -6.38 -10.17 26.25
C GLU A 57 -5.20 -11.11 25.98
N ARG A 58 -4.00 -10.62 26.28
CA ARG A 58 -2.69 -11.18 25.99
C ARG A 58 -2.42 -12.62 26.42
N SER A 59 -3.21 -13.19 27.32
CA SER A 59 -2.98 -14.50 27.89
C SER A 59 -3.16 -15.68 26.93
N SER A 60 -3.94 -15.49 25.86
CA SER A 60 -4.19 -16.57 24.87
C SER A 60 -3.32 -16.49 23.59
N MET A 61 -2.46 -15.46 23.47
CA MET A 61 -1.54 -15.37 22.32
C MET A 61 -0.36 -16.34 22.38
N PHE A 62 -0.08 -16.92 23.56
CA PHE A 62 1.03 -17.85 23.74
C PHE A 62 0.66 -19.34 23.57
N ASP A 63 -0.65 -19.65 23.54
CA ASP A 63 -1.10 -21.07 23.56
C ASP A 63 -1.31 -21.69 22.16
N GLU A 64 -1.40 -20.90 21.10
CA GLU A 64 -1.40 -21.43 19.73
C GLU A 64 -0.58 -20.50 18.82
N THR A 65 0.71 -20.67 18.79
CA THR A 65 1.61 -20.02 17.83
C THR A 65 1.44 -20.65 16.46
N ASN A 66 0.37 -20.34 15.75
CA ASN A 66 0.35 -20.48 14.31
C ASN A 66 1.29 -19.39 13.75
N VAL A 67 2.59 -19.71 13.73
CA VAL A 67 3.60 -18.85 13.12
C VAL A 67 3.46 -19.01 11.61
N ILE A 68 3.15 -17.93 10.92
CA ILE A 68 3.19 -17.91 9.45
C ILE A 68 4.61 -18.27 8.99
N ASP A 69 4.74 -19.07 7.95
CA ASP A 69 6.03 -19.25 7.29
C ASP A 69 6.51 -17.87 6.79
N VAL A 70 7.72 -17.49 7.19
CA VAL A 70 8.34 -16.19 6.84
C VAL A 70 8.29 -15.93 5.34
N ARG A 71 8.34 -16.97 4.51
CA ARG A 71 8.24 -16.86 3.05
C ARG A 71 6.90 -16.27 2.60
N TYR A 72 5.78 -16.77 3.14
CA TYR A 72 4.45 -16.25 2.80
C TYR A 72 4.22 -14.85 3.37
N PHE A 73 4.77 -14.57 4.55
CA PHE A 73 4.72 -13.22 5.11
C PHE A 73 5.42 -12.20 4.20
N VAL A 74 6.65 -12.48 3.78
CA VAL A 74 7.42 -11.61 2.88
C VAL A 74 6.71 -11.45 1.54
N LEU A 75 6.18 -12.54 0.96
CA LEU A 75 5.41 -12.49 -0.28
C LEU A 75 4.16 -11.60 -0.17
N LEU A 76 3.43 -11.68 0.94
CA LEU A 76 2.25 -10.85 1.19
C LEU A 76 2.60 -9.38 1.39
N VAL A 77 3.70 -9.07 2.09
CA VAL A 77 4.21 -7.70 2.21
C VAL A 77 4.61 -7.14 0.86
N PHE A 78 5.31 -7.93 0.05
CA PHE A 78 5.70 -7.55 -1.32
C PHE A 78 4.47 -7.31 -2.21
N HIS A 79 3.48 -8.20 -2.15
CA HIS A 79 2.18 -8.02 -2.81
C HIS A 79 1.53 -6.68 -2.41
N ALA A 80 1.46 -6.38 -1.10
CA ALA A 80 0.87 -5.14 -0.62
C ALA A 80 1.63 -3.90 -1.12
N CYS A 81 2.97 -3.96 -1.23
CA CYS A 81 3.78 -2.90 -1.83
C CYS A 81 3.44 -2.67 -3.31
N ILE A 82 3.28 -3.75 -4.09
CA ILE A 82 2.91 -3.65 -5.50
C ILE A 82 1.54 -2.98 -5.65
N ILE A 83 0.54 -3.47 -4.93
CA ILE A 83 -0.83 -2.95 -5.02
C ILE A 83 -0.90 -1.48 -4.57
N THR A 84 -0.22 -1.11 -3.49
CA THR A 84 -0.13 0.30 -3.05
C THR A 84 0.58 1.17 -4.09
N GLY A 85 1.63 0.65 -4.74
CA GLY A 85 2.31 1.32 -5.84
C GLY A 85 1.38 1.58 -7.04
N PHE A 86 0.50 0.64 -7.38
CA PHE A 86 -0.55 0.85 -8.40
C PHE A 86 -1.55 1.92 -8.01
N CYS A 87 -1.96 1.97 -6.74
CA CYS A 87 -2.85 3.05 -6.25
C CYS A 87 -2.19 4.42 -6.41
N LEU A 88 -0.90 4.54 -6.08
CA LEU A 88 -0.15 5.77 -6.29
C LEU A 88 -0.01 6.10 -7.78
N TYR A 89 0.32 5.12 -8.61
CA TYR A 89 0.41 5.29 -10.05
C TYR A 89 -0.89 5.85 -10.62
N SER A 90 -2.03 5.23 -10.30
CA SER A 90 -3.35 5.70 -10.75
C SER A 90 -3.62 7.15 -10.32
N TYR A 91 -3.28 7.51 -9.07
CA TYR A 91 -3.42 8.87 -8.58
C TYR A 91 -2.56 9.87 -9.36
N PHE A 92 -1.27 9.58 -9.56
CA PHE A 92 -0.33 10.49 -10.22
C PHE A 92 -0.59 10.62 -11.73
N THR A 93 -1.06 9.57 -12.39
CA THR A 93 -1.47 9.62 -13.80
C THR A 93 -2.54 10.70 -14.02
N GLU A 94 -3.46 10.86 -13.06
CA GLU A 94 -4.50 11.88 -13.13
C GLU A 94 -3.99 13.29 -12.79
N LYS A 95 -3.16 13.39 -11.75
CA LYS A 95 -2.71 14.70 -11.24
C LYS A 95 -1.57 15.32 -12.03
N VAL A 96 -0.74 14.51 -12.69
CA VAL A 96 0.47 14.96 -13.38
C VAL A 96 0.57 14.28 -14.76
N PRO A 97 -0.38 14.47 -15.69
CA PRO A 97 -0.40 13.77 -16.98
C PRO A 97 0.84 14.06 -17.83
N ILE A 98 1.38 15.28 -17.77
CA ILE A 98 2.58 15.70 -18.51
C ILE A 98 3.79 14.78 -18.25
N LEU A 99 3.94 14.29 -17.02
CA LEU A 99 5.04 13.38 -16.66
C LEU A 99 4.90 12.05 -17.39
N PHE A 100 3.66 11.58 -17.56
CA PHE A 100 3.33 10.31 -18.21
C PHE A 100 3.41 10.36 -19.74
N GLU A 101 3.35 11.54 -20.33
CA GLU A 101 3.61 11.73 -21.76
C GLU A 101 5.11 11.67 -22.08
N LYS A 102 5.96 12.14 -21.18
CA LYS A 102 7.40 12.27 -21.42
C LYS A 102 8.22 11.06 -20.98
N ILE A 103 7.79 10.33 -19.97
CA ILE A 103 8.51 9.20 -19.38
C ILE A 103 7.74 7.89 -19.65
N PRO A 104 8.43 6.80 -20.05
CA PRO A 104 7.76 5.52 -20.25
C PRO A 104 7.01 5.07 -18.99
N HIS A 105 5.74 4.74 -19.12
CA HIS A 105 4.83 4.38 -18.02
C HIS A 105 5.38 3.29 -17.09
N MET A 106 6.12 2.31 -17.64
CA MET A 106 6.72 1.23 -16.85
C MET A 106 7.81 1.70 -15.88
N HIS A 107 8.62 2.70 -16.26
CA HIS A 107 9.63 3.26 -15.36
C HIS A 107 8.99 4.02 -14.19
N LEU A 108 7.93 4.77 -14.48
CA LEU A 108 7.16 5.47 -13.44
C LEU A 108 6.47 4.48 -12.50
N LEU A 109 5.81 3.47 -13.05
CA LEU A 109 5.18 2.42 -12.25
C LEU A 109 6.21 1.69 -11.38
N GLY A 110 7.33 1.25 -11.96
CA GLY A 110 8.40 0.59 -11.23
C GLY A 110 9.01 1.47 -10.14
N GLY A 111 9.21 2.75 -10.41
CA GLY A 111 9.68 3.73 -9.43
C GLY A 111 8.71 3.90 -8.25
N LEU A 112 7.41 4.03 -8.54
CA LEU A 112 6.38 4.16 -7.50
C LEU A 112 6.23 2.87 -6.68
N ILE A 113 6.30 1.69 -7.30
CA ILE A 113 6.32 0.41 -6.57
C ILE A 113 7.57 0.31 -5.69
N GLY A 114 8.74 0.74 -6.19
CA GLY A 114 10.01 0.67 -5.48
C GLY A 114 10.11 1.60 -4.27
N ILE A 115 9.41 2.74 -4.29
CA ILE A 115 9.42 3.70 -3.17
C ILE A 115 8.66 3.18 -1.94
N ILE A 116 7.64 2.34 -2.13
CA ILE A 116 6.80 1.83 -1.04
C ILE A 116 7.58 0.97 -0.02
N PRO A 117 8.38 -0.04 -0.42
CA PRO A 117 9.15 -0.82 0.55
C PRO A 117 10.18 0.04 1.29
N ILE A 118 10.80 1.02 0.63
CA ILE A 118 11.71 1.97 1.28
C ILE A 118 10.96 2.78 2.35
N TYR A 119 9.79 3.29 2.00
CA TYR A 119 8.93 4.01 2.93
C TYR A 119 8.50 3.13 4.12
N MET A 120 8.14 1.87 3.87
CA MET A 120 7.78 0.92 4.94
C MET A 120 8.95 0.62 5.87
N LEU A 121 10.18 0.52 5.34
CA LEU A 121 11.39 0.36 6.15
C LEU A 121 11.65 1.59 7.02
N ILE A 122 11.49 2.79 6.47
CA ILE A 122 11.62 4.04 7.24
C ILE A 122 10.58 4.07 8.37
N LYS A 123 9.33 3.78 8.08
CA LYS A 123 8.28 3.71 9.12
C LYS A 123 8.59 2.67 10.19
N TRP A 124 9.00 1.48 9.80
CA TRP A 124 9.38 0.43 10.74
C TRP A 124 10.52 0.87 11.66
N THR A 125 11.55 1.51 11.14
CA THR A 125 12.66 2.04 11.95
C THR A 125 12.20 3.15 12.89
N LEU A 126 11.37 4.09 12.43
CA LEU A 126 10.81 5.16 13.26
C LEU A 126 9.97 4.58 14.42
N TYR A 127 9.10 3.62 14.14
CA TYR A 127 8.36 2.90 15.18
C TYR A 127 9.30 2.17 16.15
N GLY A 128 10.34 1.52 15.61
CA GLY A 128 11.33 0.83 16.43
C GLY A 128 12.02 1.76 17.42
N ILE A 129 12.49 2.93 16.96
CA ILE A 129 13.18 3.92 17.79
C ILE A 129 12.25 4.48 18.87
N VAL A 130 11.06 4.95 18.49
CA VAL A 130 10.11 5.54 19.43
C VAL A 130 9.61 4.51 20.43
N ASN A 131 9.25 3.32 19.98
CA ASN A 131 8.73 2.29 20.86
C ASN A 131 9.82 1.72 21.80
N TRP A 132 11.08 1.64 21.35
CA TRP A 132 12.20 1.25 22.21
C TRP A 132 12.43 2.27 23.32
N THR A 133 12.22 3.56 23.04
CA THR A 133 12.44 4.63 24.02
C THR A 133 11.31 4.70 25.05
N PHE A 134 10.06 4.51 24.63
CA PHE A 134 8.89 4.77 25.49
C PHE A 134 8.15 3.52 25.98
N PHE A 135 8.37 2.35 25.35
CA PHE A 135 7.60 1.15 25.64
C PHE A 135 8.46 -0.09 25.85
N GLN A 136 7.90 -1.10 26.51
CA GLN A 136 8.57 -2.39 26.74
C GLN A 136 8.73 -3.19 25.45
N LYS A 137 9.79 -4.01 25.33
CA LYS A 137 10.08 -4.89 24.19
C LYS A 137 8.89 -5.72 23.72
N VAL A 138 8.10 -6.27 24.65
CA VAL A 138 6.93 -7.11 24.33
C VAL A 138 5.86 -6.30 23.59
N LYS A 139 5.58 -5.08 24.05
CA LYS A 139 4.62 -4.19 23.40
C LYS A 139 5.09 -3.76 22.01
N ASN A 140 6.37 -3.50 21.84
CA ASN A 140 6.97 -3.15 20.55
C ASN A 140 6.89 -4.30 19.55
N SER A 141 7.21 -5.53 19.93
CA SER A 141 7.09 -6.71 19.06
C SER A 141 5.65 -6.95 18.61
N ALA A 142 4.70 -6.89 19.54
CA ALA A 142 3.27 -7.03 19.24
C ALA A 142 2.76 -5.93 18.30
N TRP A 143 3.25 -4.70 18.44
CA TRP A 143 2.94 -3.59 17.56
C TRP A 143 3.46 -3.81 16.15
N THR A 144 4.75 -4.16 16.01
CA THR A 144 5.38 -4.40 14.72
C THR A 144 4.62 -5.47 13.92
N THR A 145 4.28 -6.58 14.56
CA THR A 145 3.48 -7.64 13.95
C THR A 145 2.10 -7.12 13.52
N SER A 146 1.43 -6.35 14.36
CA SER A 146 0.10 -5.78 14.04
C SER A 146 0.16 -4.79 12.89
N PHE A 147 1.21 -3.96 12.81
CA PHE A 147 1.44 -2.99 11.75
C PHE A 147 1.60 -3.67 10.38
N PHE A 148 2.48 -4.66 10.28
CA PHE A 148 2.67 -5.40 9.02
C PHE A 148 1.42 -6.20 8.63
N ASN A 149 0.71 -6.79 9.59
CA ASN A 149 -0.53 -7.50 9.31
C ASN A 149 -1.62 -6.56 8.77
N LEU A 150 -1.76 -5.35 9.33
CA LEU A 150 -2.68 -4.34 8.80
C LEU A 150 -2.31 -3.92 7.37
N PHE A 151 -1.02 -3.78 7.09
CA PHE A 151 -0.54 -3.46 5.75
C PHE A 151 -0.81 -4.58 4.74
N ILE A 152 -0.61 -5.85 5.14
CA ILE A 152 -0.96 -7.02 4.33
C ILE A 152 -2.46 -7.02 4.01
N TRP A 153 -3.31 -6.83 5.01
CA TRP A 153 -4.75 -6.78 4.82
C TRP A 153 -5.21 -5.60 3.96
N LEU A 154 -4.56 -4.45 4.09
CA LEU A 154 -4.77 -3.32 3.18
C LEU A 154 -4.50 -3.72 1.73
N GLY A 155 -3.36 -4.36 1.46
CA GLY A 155 -3.03 -4.85 0.11
C GLY A 155 -4.05 -5.86 -0.44
N ILE A 156 -4.49 -6.81 0.39
CA ILE A 156 -5.52 -7.81 0.00
C ILE A 156 -6.85 -7.12 -0.33
N LEU A 157 -7.27 -6.13 0.46
CA LEU A 157 -8.52 -5.39 0.23
C LEU A 157 -8.44 -4.46 -0.99
N LEU A 158 -7.28 -3.87 -1.25
CA LEU A 158 -7.06 -3.01 -2.41
C LEU A 158 -6.95 -3.80 -3.72
N LEU A 159 -6.53 -5.08 -3.69
CA LEU A 159 -6.37 -5.90 -4.89
C LEU A 159 -7.62 -5.89 -5.80
N PRO A 160 -8.84 -6.23 -5.33
CA PRO A 160 -10.02 -6.21 -6.19
C PRO A 160 -10.33 -4.80 -6.72
N LEU A 161 -10.10 -3.74 -5.93
CA LEU A 161 -10.30 -2.37 -6.38
C LEU A 161 -9.33 -1.98 -7.49
N VAL A 162 -8.05 -2.33 -7.35
CA VAL A 162 -7.04 -2.07 -8.39
C VAL A 162 -7.35 -2.83 -9.66
N LEU A 163 -7.83 -4.09 -9.57
CA LEU A 163 -8.28 -4.86 -10.73
C LEU A 163 -9.45 -4.17 -11.44
N LEU A 164 -10.44 -3.69 -10.68
CA LEU A 164 -11.59 -2.95 -11.24
C LEU A 164 -11.12 -1.68 -11.94
N VAL A 165 -10.21 -0.92 -11.35
CA VAL A 165 -9.66 0.31 -11.90
C VAL A 165 -8.89 0.06 -13.19
N VAL A 166 -8.01 -0.95 -13.22
CA VAL A 166 -7.14 -1.25 -14.36
C VAL A 166 -7.94 -1.81 -15.56
N TYR A 167 -8.96 -2.65 -15.30
CA TYR A 167 -9.64 -3.39 -16.37
C TYR A 167 -11.03 -2.90 -16.74
N LEU A 168 -11.74 -2.21 -15.85
CA LEU A 168 -13.10 -1.69 -16.11
C LEU A 168 -13.14 -0.19 -16.45
N ASP A 169 -11.98 0.46 -16.56
CA ASP A 169 -11.86 1.88 -16.94
C ASP A 169 -12.83 2.79 -16.15
N ILE A 170 -12.88 2.55 -14.83
CA ILE A 170 -13.75 3.33 -13.93
C ILE A 170 -13.30 4.78 -13.97
N SER A 171 -14.26 5.68 -14.13
CA SER A 171 -14.00 7.12 -14.18
C SER A 171 -13.11 7.56 -13.01
N SER A 172 -12.09 8.32 -13.33
CA SER A 172 -11.02 8.78 -12.46
C SER A 172 -11.48 9.28 -11.08
N PRO A 173 -12.46 10.17 -10.90
CA PRO A 173 -12.86 10.63 -9.58
C PRO A 173 -13.43 9.51 -8.70
N THR A 174 -14.21 8.60 -9.26
CA THR A 174 -14.80 7.48 -8.50
C THR A 174 -13.73 6.53 -7.98
N ASN A 175 -12.71 6.27 -8.79
CA ASN A 175 -11.57 5.46 -8.42
C ASN A 175 -10.83 6.01 -7.20
N LEU A 176 -10.50 7.31 -7.21
CA LEU A 176 -9.82 7.97 -6.10
C LEU A 176 -10.63 7.93 -4.80
N TYR A 177 -11.95 8.12 -4.88
CA TYR A 177 -12.82 8.02 -3.70
C TYR A 177 -12.84 6.60 -3.13
N LEU A 178 -12.91 5.56 -3.96
CA LEU A 178 -12.91 4.16 -3.51
C LEU A 178 -11.59 3.79 -2.83
N ILE A 179 -10.46 4.09 -3.46
CA ILE A 179 -9.13 3.83 -2.88
C ILE A 179 -8.96 4.63 -1.58
N GLY A 180 -9.30 5.93 -1.61
CA GLY A 180 -9.22 6.81 -0.44
C GLY A 180 -10.05 6.30 0.74
N PHE A 181 -11.26 5.81 0.47
CA PHE A 181 -12.14 5.23 1.50
C PHE A 181 -11.50 4.02 2.18
N VAL A 182 -10.93 3.08 1.42
CA VAL A 182 -10.26 1.90 1.98
C VAL A 182 -9.02 2.29 2.78
N VAL A 183 -8.22 3.26 2.29
CA VAL A 183 -7.05 3.76 3.01
C VAL A 183 -7.46 4.43 4.33
N ILE A 184 -8.52 5.23 4.35
CA ILE A 184 -9.03 5.87 5.57
C ILE A 184 -9.46 4.82 6.58
N ILE A 185 -10.21 3.78 6.17
CA ILE A 185 -10.60 2.68 7.07
C ILE A 185 -9.36 1.99 7.64
N ALA A 186 -8.34 1.72 6.82
CA ALA A 186 -7.10 1.11 7.29
C ALA A 186 -6.38 2.02 8.31
N LYS A 187 -6.37 3.34 8.12
CA LYS A 187 -5.77 4.30 9.07
C LYS A 187 -6.56 4.34 10.38
N ILE A 188 -7.89 4.28 10.34
CA ILE A 188 -8.73 4.19 11.54
C ILE A 188 -8.45 2.88 12.29
N ALA A 189 -8.35 1.75 11.59
CA ALA A 189 -8.01 0.47 12.19
C ALA A 189 -6.62 0.49 12.85
N LEU A 190 -5.65 1.15 12.22
CA LEU A 190 -4.30 1.32 12.72
C LEU A 190 -4.27 2.20 13.98
N PHE A 191 -5.04 3.29 13.99
CA PHE A 191 -5.23 4.15 15.15
C PHE A 191 -5.84 3.38 16.33
N TRP A 192 -6.92 2.64 16.08
CA TRP A 192 -7.57 1.80 17.08
C TRP A 192 -6.62 0.75 17.67
N LYS A 193 -5.84 0.11 16.80
CA LYS A 193 -4.87 -0.92 17.23
C LYS A 193 -3.73 -0.32 18.05
N SER A 194 -3.27 0.89 17.68
CA SER A 194 -2.28 1.65 18.44
C SER A 194 -2.81 1.97 19.85
N PHE A 195 -4.03 2.48 19.93
CA PHE A 195 -4.69 2.76 21.20
C PHE A 195 -4.74 1.51 22.10
N SER A 196 -5.25 0.41 21.54
CA SER A 196 -5.41 -0.84 22.26
C SER A 196 -4.08 -1.47 22.73
N ASN A 197 -2.98 -1.28 21.97
CA ASN A 197 -1.70 -1.89 22.30
C ASN A 197 -0.89 -1.11 23.34
N PHE A 198 -0.97 0.23 23.30
CA PHE A 198 -0.09 1.08 24.11
C PHE A 198 -0.80 1.71 25.32
N PHE A 199 -2.09 1.99 25.23
CA PHE A 199 -2.80 2.78 26.22
C PHE A 199 -3.94 1.99 26.87
N GLU A 200 -3.75 1.62 28.11
CA GLU A 200 -4.75 0.89 28.91
C GLU A 200 -5.81 1.81 29.53
N LYS A 201 -5.56 3.13 29.58
CA LYS A 201 -6.46 4.12 30.21
C LYS A 201 -6.60 5.38 29.35
N ILE A 202 -7.78 5.99 29.41
CA ILE A 202 -8.16 7.21 28.63
C ILE A 202 -7.23 8.40 28.87
N HIS A 203 -6.53 8.47 29.99
CA HIS A 203 -5.60 9.57 30.31
C HIS A 203 -4.39 9.67 29.33
N GLY A 204 -4.15 8.65 28.49
CA GLY A 204 -3.13 8.65 27.45
C GLY A 204 -3.59 9.15 26.08
N ALA A 205 -4.84 9.55 25.89
CA ALA A 205 -5.40 9.89 24.58
C ALA A 205 -4.65 11.03 23.88
N PHE A 206 -4.21 12.05 24.60
CA PHE A 206 -3.43 13.15 24.02
C PHE A 206 -2.07 12.66 23.50
N HIS A 207 -1.36 11.85 24.28
CA HIS A 207 -0.08 11.27 23.86
C HIS A 207 -0.24 10.33 22.67
N LEU A 208 -1.37 9.59 22.59
CA LEU A 208 -1.70 8.75 21.46
C LEU A 208 -1.90 9.57 20.17
N ILE A 209 -2.66 10.66 20.24
CA ILE A 209 -2.89 11.54 19.10
C ILE A 209 -1.55 12.09 18.60
N LEU A 210 -0.68 12.55 19.50
CA LEU A 210 0.64 13.08 19.17
C LEU A 210 1.54 12.00 18.55
N TYR A 211 1.53 10.78 19.12
CA TYR A 211 2.23 9.61 18.61
C TYR A 211 1.77 9.26 17.19
N PHE A 212 0.45 9.21 16.97
CA PHE A 212 -0.12 8.89 15.67
C PHE A 212 0.16 9.98 14.62
N CYS A 213 0.03 11.25 14.99
CA CYS A 213 0.37 12.36 14.11
C CYS A 213 1.84 12.33 13.68
N ALA A 214 2.76 12.07 14.60
CA ALA A 214 4.19 12.05 14.33
C ALA A 214 4.63 10.83 13.51
N LEU A 215 4.05 9.65 13.73
CA LEU A 215 4.50 8.40 13.10
C LEU A 215 3.63 7.91 11.93
N GLU A 216 2.39 8.40 11.83
CA GLU A 216 1.51 8.03 10.72
C GLU A 216 1.27 9.19 9.76
N ILE A 217 0.81 10.35 10.25
CA ILE A 217 0.39 11.43 9.36
C ILE A 217 1.60 12.15 8.77
N LEU A 218 2.60 12.47 9.59
CA LEU A 218 3.77 13.24 9.14
C LEU A 218 4.60 12.48 8.09
N PRO A 219 4.94 11.18 8.25
CA PRO A 219 5.66 10.44 7.21
C PRO A 219 4.86 10.29 5.92
N ASP A 220 3.52 10.10 5.99
CA ASP A 220 2.67 10.04 4.81
C ASP A 220 2.70 11.38 4.05
N PHE A 221 2.64 12.51 4.77
CA PHE A 221 2.74 13.84 4.18
C PHE A 221 4.11 14.11 3.55
N VAL A 222 5.20 13.68 4.20
CA VAL A 222 6.56 13.79 3.67
C VAL A 222 6.72 12.96 2.40
N LEU A 223 6.20 11.71 2.39
CA LEU A 223 6.21 10.87 1.19
C LEU A 223 5.47 11.56 0.04
N TRP A 224 4.27 12.05 0.31
CA TRP A 224 3.45 12.77 -0.67
C TRP A 224 4.20 13.96 -1.28
N LYS A 225 4.69 14.86 -0.41
CA LYS A 225 5.44 16.05 -0.85
C LYS A 225 6.75 15.70 -1.53
N GLY A 226 7.42 14.63 -1.11
CA GLY A 226 8.62 14.10 -1.75
C GLY A 226 8.36 13.67 -3.19
N ILE A 227 7.30 12.90 -3.43
CA ILE A 227 6.92 12.46 -4.78
C ILE A 227 6.51 13.65 -5.65
N GLU A 228 5.72 14.58 -5.12
CA GLU A 228 5.32 15.81 -5.82
C GLU A 228 6.54 16.65 -6.24
N LEU A 229 7.51 16.84 -5.34
CA LEU A 229 8.72 17.60 -5.61
C LEU A 229 9.61 16.92 -6.66
N VAL A 230 9.76 15.59 -6.61
CA VAL A 230 10.48 14.81 -7.62
C VAL A 230 9.78 14.92 -8.97
N SER A 231 8.46 14.80 -9.02
CA SER A 231 7.66 14.93 -10.25
C SER A 231 7.84 16.31 -10.88
N ASN A 232 7.74 17.38 -10.09
CA ASN A 232 7.91 18.75 -10.58
C ASN A 232 9.34 19.00 -11.10
N ASN A 233 10.37 18.49 -10.41
CA ASN A 233 11.76 18.63 -10.86
C ASN A 233 12.04 17.84 -12.15
N LEU A 234 11.38 16.69 -12.33
CA LEU A 234 11.49 15.93 -13.58
C LEU A 234 10.83 16.69 -14.74
N ILE A 235 9.67 17.30 -14.52
CA ILE A 235 8.99 18.11 -15.55
C ILE A 235 9.84 19.31 -15.97
N LEU A 236 10.53 19.97 -15.03
CA LEU A 236 11.39 21.14 -15.32
C LEU A 236 12.68 20.77 -16.09
N LYS A 237 13.15 19.53 -15.97
CA LYS A 237 14.36 19.05 -16.62
C LYS A 237 14.12 18.39 -17.97
N LEU A 238 12.88 18.03 -18.28
CA LEU A 238 12.43 17.42 -19.52
C LEU A 238 11.84 18.43 -20.49
#